data_e755dbc7c5e8d534c2dbcae042a0fd2c
#
_entry.id   e755dbc7c5e8d534c2dbcae042a0fd2c
#
_cell.length_a   1.000
_cell.length_b   1.000
_cell.length_c   1.000
_cell.angle_alpha   90.00
_cell.angle_beta   90.00
_cell.angle_gamma   90.00
#
_symmetry.space_group_name_H-M   'P 1'
#
loop_
_entity.id
_entity.type
_entity.pdbx_description
1 polymer ?
#
loop_
_entity_poly.entity_id
_entity_poly.type
_entity_poly.pdbx_seq_one_letter_code
_entity_poly.pdbx_strand_id
1 'polypeptide(L)'
;MGDRTLFVPPHQGRNILPCHSLFQRLLRFAHARPPRLAVRDAHTGHETTHIQLLSDVLALRKRLRETLSLEVLAALDRREEVYIAILAPGGHEYAVAMLAVLALGAAAVPMTVALPAEEALYFVTKARAAALLVSSDAIRLGVAVEKLVKDRDPRSTLSCMPVAPSTWSTPLKPQDILISTDPYLDDNAPGVVIFTSGTTGPPKGSVMRRGYTFDGALAVSDHYGFTSDDVLLHVLPVHHATGMGMMFFPFLISGALMEFRSGSFSPEWTWERWRRGGITVFSGVPTIYMRMMRYFQKSIASRPDAQEYIDGARRLRVCLCGTSALPKPIADFWTEILGKKIVLRYGASEIGAVFKVGLNDPDVPDGSVGTKFPGYDVKLSTTGIGSDGTGNEGEVLLKGPEMFSKYLFDPEATAAAHTEEGYYRTGDIARREGDYYWILGRASVDIIKSGGYKISALDIEREIMALPYVAEVMVVGVPDDEFGQRVAAVVCLKGMEETNDSLSDLSIDRLRNDLRARLAGYKMPTLLRVAEGELPKSATGKVQKKTLGPHFFGQDYKSIAEVQVWSSEKPRRRSKL
;
A
#
# COMPACT_ATOMS: atom_id res chain seq x y z
N MET A 1 -17.89 41.24 20.00
CA MET A 1 -18.32 40.30 18.93
C MET A 1 -19.03 39.16 19.66
N GLY A 2 -20.37 39.14 19.57
CA GLY A 2 -21.18 38.20 20.35
C GLY A 2 -20.88 36.75 19.95
N ASP A 3 -20.70 35.98 20.97
CA ASP A 3 -20.60 34.51 20.91
C ASP A 3 -21.87 33.96 20.22
N ARG A 4 -21.79 33.74 18.93
CA ARG A 4 -22.82 32.98 18.20
C ARG A 4 -22.62 31.52 18.57
N THR A 5 -23.21 31.12 19.68
CA THR A 5 -23.42 29.71 20.02
C THR A 5 -24.23 29.14 18.84
N LEU A 6 -23.56 28.53 17.89
CA LEU A 6 -24.21 27.81 16.80
C LEU A 6 -25.00 26.67 17.42
N PHE A 7 -26.29 26.88 17.59
CA PHE A 7 -27.19 25.82 17.99
C PHE A 7 -27.22 24.78 16.84
N VAL A 8 -26.60 23.65 17.06
CA VAL A 8 -26.48 22.59 16.08
C VAL A 8 -27.50 21.50 16.43
N PRO A 9 -28.44 21.21 15.55
CA PRO A 9 -29.48 20.21 15.83
C PRO A 9 -28.92 18.79 15.94
N PRO A 10 -29.71 17.84 16.46
CA PRO A 10 -29.33 16.43 16.52
C PRO A 10 -28.92 15.86 15.15
N HIS A 11 -28.03 14.86 15.13
CA HIS A 11 -27.44 14.26 13.93
C HIS A 11 -28.41 13.59 12.96
N GLN A 12 -29.69 13.49 13.24
CA GLN A 12 -30.68 12.78 12.44
C GLN A 12 -31.33 13.59 11.31
N GLY A 13 -30.97 14.86 11.14
CA GLY A 13 -31.46 15.71 10.05
C GLY A 13 -30.86 15.33 8.69
N ARG A 14 -31.58 15.64 7.60
CA ARG A 14 -31.17 15.29 6.23
C ARG A 14 -29.82 15.86 5.84
N ASN A 15 -29.51 17.08 6.24
CA ASN A 15 -28.32 17.83 5.84
C ASN A 15 -27.36 18.03 7.03
N ILE A 16 -27.34 17.13 8.00
CA ILE A 16 -26.51 17.23 9.21
C ILE A 16 -25.39 16.20 9.12
N LEU A 17 -24.15 16.67 9.15
CA LEU A 17 -22.94 15.83 9.22
C LEU A 17 -22.59 15.53 10.69
N PRO A 18 -21.86 14.45 10.97
CA PRO A 18 -21.37 14.14 12.31
C PRO A 18 -20.47 15.25 12.87
N CYS A 19 -20.50 15.42 14.21
CA CYS A 19 -19.51 16.19 14.93
C CYS A 19 -18.18 15.41 14.99
N HIS A 20 -17.45 15.45 13.91
CA HIS A 20 -16.14 14.81 13.75
C HIS A 20 -15.22 15.70 12.92
N SER A 21 -13.95 15.79 13.31
CA SER A 21 -12.98 16.72 12.71
C SER A 21 -12.84 16.54 11.18
N LEU A 22 -12.94 15.31 10.67
CA LEU A 22 -12.95 15.03 9.22
C LEU A 22 -14.06 15.82 8.52
N PHE A 23 -15.31 15.69 8.98
CA PHE A 23 -16.47 16.34 8.33
C PHE A 23 -16.48 17.85 8.51
N GLN A 24 -16.04 18.35 9.67
CA GLN A 24 -15.88 19.79 9.91
C GLN A 24 -14.89 20.39 8.90
N ARG A 25 -13.75 19.69 8.67
CA ARG A 25 -12.72 20.16 7.75
C ARG A 25 -13.21 20.13 6.28
N LEU A 26 -13.90 19.08 5.89
CA LEU A 26 -14.50 18.99 4.54
C LEU A 26 -15.56 20.05 4.30
N LEU A 27 -16.41 20.34 5.29
CA LEU A 27 -17.39 21.40 5.18
C LEU A 27 -16.73 22.79 5.03
N ARG A 28 -15.60 23.01 5.73
CA ARG A 28 -14.81 24.24 5.56
C ARG A 28 -14.36 24.40 4.11
N PHE A 29 -13.89 23.34 3.43
CA PHE A 29 -13.51 23.42 2.03
C PHE A 29 -14.70 23.60 1.09
N ALA A 30 -15.87 23.07 1.44
CA ALA A 30 -17.10 23.27 0.71
C ALA A 30 -17.57 24.74 0.70
N HIS A 31 -17.18 25.54 1.70
CA HIS A 31 -17.44 26.96 1.77
C HIS A 31 -16.47 27.83 0.93
N ALA A 32 -15.45 27.24 0.29
CA ALA A 32 -14.48 27.98 -0.52
C ALA A 32 -15.14 28.74 -1.67
N ARG A 33 -14.62 29.91 -1.97
CA ARG A 33 -15.06 30.77 -3.07
C ARG A 33 -13.85 31.19 -3.92
N PRO A 34 -13.73 30.80 -5.18
CA PRO A 34 -14.63 29.91 -5.93
C PRO A 34 -14.64 28.47 -5.36
N PRO A 35 -15.66 27.64 -5.72
CA PRO A 35 -15.70 26.22 -5.29
C PRO A 35 -14.45 25.47 -5.71
N ARG A 36 -13.85 24.71 -4.77
CA ARG A 36 -12.65 23.90 -5.03
C ARG A 36 -13.02 22.48 -5.43
N LEU A 37 -12.27 21.92 -6.38
CA LEU A 37 -12.37 20.52 -6.76
C LEU A 37 -11.80 19.63 -5.66
N ALA A 38 -12.47 18.51 -5.39
CA ALA A 38 -12.03 17.46 -4.47
C ALA A 38 -11.55 16.23 -5.25
N VAL A 39 -12.29 15.84 -6.28
CA VAL A 39 -12.04 14.62 -7.05
C VAL A 39 -12.16 14.93 -8.54
N ARG A 40 -11.26 14.33 -9.32
CA ARG A 40 -11.34 14.26 -10.79
C ARG A 40 -11.15 12.80 -11.21
N ASP A 41 -12.00 12.31 -12.09
CA ASP A 41 -11.81 11.03 -12.75
C ASP A 41 -11.02 11.23 -14.04
N ALA A 42 -9.85 10.60 -14.14
CA ALA A 42 -8.95 10.78 -15.27
C ALA A 42 -9.39 10.07 -16.56
N HIS A 43 -10.34 9.12 -16.47
CA HIS A 43 -10.92 8.44 -17.64
C HIS A 43 -12.04 9.23 -18.28
N THR A 44 -12.96 9.74 -17.44
CA THR A 44 -14.16 10.42 -17.91
C THR A 44 -13.99 11.94 -17.97
N GLY A 45 -12.98 12.49 -17.27
CA GLY A 45 -12.81 13.91 -17.05
C GLY A 45 -13.85 14.51 -16.08
N HIS A 46 -14.67 13.66 -15.43
CA HIS A 46 -15.65 14.15 -14.47
C HIS A 46 -14.98 14.81 -13.27
N GLU A 47 -15.41 16.01 -12.93
CA GLU A 47 -14.89 16.82 -11.84
C GLU A 47 -15.95 17.03 -10.76
N THR A 48 -15.56 16.84 -9.50
CA THR A 48 -16.44 17.00 -8.35
C THR A 48 -15.85 17.99 -7.36
N THR A 49 -16.63 19.00 -6.97
CA THR A 49 -16.26 19.95 -5.93
C THR A 49 -16.49 19.36 -4.53
N HIS A 50 -15.87 19.94 -3.51
CA HIS A 50 -16.09 19.54 -2.12
C HIS A 50 -17.57 19.64 -1.71
N ILE A 51 -18.31 20.65 -2.19
CA ILE A 51 -19.73 20.77 -1.87
C ILE A 51 -20.57 19.71 -2.56
N GLN A 52 -20.26 19.35 -3.81
CA GLN A 52 -20.94 18.24 -4.49
C GLN A 52 -20.65 16.92 -3.77
N LEU A 53 -19.39 16.66 -3.42
CA LEU A 53 -18.99 15.47 -2.68
C LEU A 53 -19.79 15.32 -1.38
N LEU A 54 -19.88 16.38 -0.56
CA LEU A 54 -20.65 16.32 0.69
C LEU A 54 -22.15 16.16 0.47
N SER A 55 -22.69 16.75 -0.58
CA SER A 55 -24.11 16.59 -0.96
C SER A 55 -24.42 15.13 -1.31
N ASP A 56 -23.55 14.50 -2.10
CA ASP A 56 -23.71 13.09 -2.48
C ASP A 56 -23.50 12.14 -1.32
N VAL A 57 -22.57 12.45 -0.40
CA VAL A 57 -22.38 11.72 0.87
C VAL A 57 -23.66 11.74 1.71
N LEU A 58 -24.29 12.90 1.87
CA LEU A 58 -25.53 13.02 2.63
C LEU A 58 -26.70 12.28 1.95
N ALA A 59 -26.78 12.34 0.62
CA ALA A 59 -27.78 11.61 -0.15
C ALA A 59 -27.60 10.07 -0.02
N LEU A 60 -26.38 9.55 -0.14
CA LEU A 60 -26.11 8.12 0.04
C LEU A 60 -26.35 7.68 1.48
N ARG A 61 -25.91 8.47 2.49
CA ARG A 61 -26.18 8.17 3.89
C ARG A 61 -27.69 8.07 4.17
N LYS A 62 -28.51 8.95 3.58
CA LYS A 62 -29.97 8.88 3.69
C LYS A 62 -30.49 7.57 3.10
N ARG A 63 -30.07 7.21 1.89
CA ARG A 63 -30.47 5.94 1.25
C ARG A 63 -30.07 4.73 2.08
N LEU A 64 -28.87 4.72 2.67
CA LEU A 64 -28.42 3.68 3.60
C LEU A 64 -29.38 3.55 4.78
N ARG A 65 -29.76 4.64 5.43
CA ARG A 65 -30.71 4.60 6.55
C ARG A 65 -32.11 4.11 6.14
N GLU A 66 -32.52 4.34 4.91
CA GLU A 66 -33.81 3.88 4.37
C GLU A 66 -33.79 2.40 3.96
N THR A 67 -32.61 1.82 3.70
CA THR A 67 -32.44 0.46 3.18
C THR A 67 -32.01 -0.54 4.24
N LEU A 68 -31.19 -0.10 5.21
CA LEU A 68 -30.71 -0.98 6.28
C LEU A 68 -31.85 -1.45 7.18
N SER A 69 -31.73 -2.69 7.68
CA SER A 69 -32.72 -3.26 8.60
C SER A 69 -32.82 -2.46 9.89
N LEU A 70 -33.97 -2.50 10.54
CA LEU A 70 -34.19 -1.83 11.83
C LEU A 70 -33.21 -2.33 12.91
N GLU A 71 -32.80 -3.60 12.83
CA GLU A 71 -31.81 -4.16 13.76
C GLU A 71 -30.45 -3.52 13.58
N VAL A 72 -29.98 -3.35 12.32
CA VAL A 72 -28.72 -2.67 12.00
C VAL A 72 -28.77 -1.19 12.42
N LEU A 73 -29.90 -0.51 12.18
CA LEU A 73 -30.06 0.88 12.61
C LEU A 73 -30.05 1.00 14.14
N ALA A 74 -30.71 0.09 14.85
CA ALA A 74 -30.69 0.05 16.30
C ALA A 74 -29.27 -0.25 16.84
N ALA A 75 -28.48 -1.10 16.18
CA ALA A 75 -27.08 -1.35 16.53
C ALA A 75 -26.23 -0.08 16.39
N LEU A 76 -26.39 0.67 15.29
CA LEU A 76 -25.73 1.97 15.12
C LEU A 76 -26.11 2.98 16.19
N ASP A 77 -27.40 3.06 16.56
CA ASP A 77 -27.88 3.97 17.61
C ASP A 77 -27.33 3.59 18.99
N ARG A 78 -27.08 2.29 19.25
CA ARG A 78 -26.37 1.79 20.44
C ARG A 78 -24.86 1.90 20.35
N ARG A 79 -24.31 2.44 19.24
CA ARG A 79 -22.87 2.56 18.99
C ARG A 79 -22.14 1.21 18.90
N GLU A 80 -22.83 0.18 18.47
CA GLU A 80 -22.26 -1.14 18.20
C GLU A 80 -21.50 -1.14 16.87
N GLU A 81 -20.59 -2.10 16.72
CA GLU A 81 -19.77 -2.23 15.51
C GLU A 81 -20.63 -2.72 14.33
N VAL A 82 -20.83 -1.89 13.34
CA VAL A 82 -21.48 -2.22 12.07
C VAL A 82 -20.48 -2.03 10.94
N TYR A 83 -20.39 -3.02 10.05
CA TYR A 83 -19.47 -3.02 8.92
C TYR A 83 -20.24 -2.95 7.61
N ILE A 84 -19.81 -2.09 6.68
CA ILE A 84 -20.37 -1.94 5.34
C ILE A 84 -19.26 -2.14 4.32
N ALA A 85 -19.43 -3.11 3.43
CA ALA A 85 -18.49 -3.41 2.37
C ALA A 85 -18.61 -2.41 1.21
N ILE A 86 -17.49 -2.05 0.61
CA ILE A 86 -17.42 -1.12 -0.52
C ILE A 86 -16.65 -1.79 -1.66
N LEU A 87 -17.32 -2.01 -2.78
CA LEU A 87 -16.75 -2.58 -3.99
C LEU A 87 -16.70 -1.48 -5.07
N ALA A 88 -15.64 -0.68 -5.03
CA ALA A 88 -15.46 0.46 -5.92
C ALA A 88 -13.98 0.70 -6.24
N PRO A 89 -13.64 1.04 -7.50
CA PRO A 89 -12.32 1.57 -7.83
C PRO A 89 -12.17 2.99 -7.27
N GLY A 90 -10.95 3.52 -7.25
CA GLY A 90 -10.72 4.91 -6.86
C GLY A 90 -11.46 5.88 -7.79
N GLY A 91 -12.11 6.90 -7.18
CA GLY A 91 -12.91 7.88 -7.90
C GLY A 91 -13.98 8.50 -7.01
N HIS A 92 -14.91 9.21 -7.64
CA HIS A 92 -15.99 9.90 -6.92
C HIS A 92 -16.88 8.93 -6.13
N GLU A 93 -17.34 7.82 -6.76
CA GLU A 93 -18.20 6.85 -6.09
C GLU A 93 -17.52 6.20 -4.86
N TYR A 94 -16.21 5.91 -4.96
CA TYR A 94 -15.44 5.44 -3.80
C TYR A 94 -15.44 6.47 -2.67
N ALA A 95 -15.16 7.74 -3.00
CA ALA A 95 -15.11 8.81 -2.00
C ALA A 95 -16.46 9.02 -1.32
N VAL A 96 -17.55 9.01 -2.10
CA VAL A 96 -18.92 9.11 -1.59
C VAL A 96 -19.26 7.93 -0.68
N ALA A 97 -18.98 6.69 -1.12
CA ALA A 97 -19.25 5.48 -0.34
C ALA A 97 -18.49 5.48 0.99
N MET A 98 -17.18 5.73 0.96
CA MET A 98 -16.32 5.78 2.14
C MET A 98 -16.84 6.79 3.16
N LEU A 99 -17.08 8.03 2.72
CA LEU A 99 -17.53 9.10 3.61
C LEU A 99 -18.97 8.89 4.12
N ALA A 100 -19.86 8.33 3.30
CA ALA A 100 -21.25 8.05 3.72
C ALA A 100 -21.31 6.97 4.81
N VAL A 101 -20.47 5.92 4.68
CA VAL A 101 -20.34 4.87 5.70
C VAL A 101 -19.81 5.44 7.01
N LEU A 102 -18.75 6.26 6.94
CA LEU A 102 -18.19 6.92 8.12
C LEU A 102 -19.20 7.92 8.74
N ALA A 103 -19.94 8.69 7.92
CA ALA A 103 -20.97 9.61 8.37
C ALA A 103 -22.19 8.91 8.98
N LEU A 104 -22.42 7.66 8.66
CA LEU A 104 -23.46 6.81 9.26
C LEU A 104 -23.06 6.30 10.65
N GLY A 105 -21.75 6.28 10.97
CA GLY A 105 -21.21 5.70 12.19
C GLY A 105 -20.75 4.25 12.03
N ALA A 106 -20.83 3.69 10.83
CA ALA A 106 -20.34 2.36 10.50
C ALA A 106 -18.85 2.36 10.13
N ALA A 107 -18.26 1.18 10.08
CA ALA A 107 -16.90 0.97 9.59
C ALA A 107 -16.92 0.50 8.12
N ALA A 108 -16.06 1.11 7.30
CA ALA A 108 -15.95 0.78 5.89
C ALA A 108 -15.00 -0.42 5.65
N VAL A 109 -15.39 -1.30 4.73
CA VAL A 109 -14.60 -2.47 4.31
C VAL A 109 -14.33 -2.36 2.80
N PRO A 110 -13.35 -1.58 2.37
CA PRO A 110 -13.05 -1.39 0.96
C PRO A 110 -12.45 -2.65 0.34
N MET A 111 -12.93 -3.00 -0.85
CA MET A 111 -12.49 -4.15 -1.64
C MET A 111 -12.16 -3.75 -3.07
N THR A 112 -11.31 -4.53 -3.73
CA THR A 112 -11.03 -4.32 -5.16
C THR A 112 -12.12 -4.94 -6.03
N VAL A 113 -12.43 -4.25 -7.12
CA VAL A 113 -13.36 -4.74 -8.16
C VAL A 113 -12.75 -5.85 -9.04
N ALA A 114 -11.46 -6.13 -8.87
CA ALA A 114 -10.77 -7.20 -9.59
C ALA A 114 -10.93 -8.59 -8.95
N LEU A 115 -11.60 -8.70 -7.80
CA LEU A 115 -11.85 -9.98 -7.13
C LEU A 115 -12.86 -10.84 -7.93
N PRO A 116 -12.64 -12.16 -8.02
CA PRO A 116 -13.73 -13.09 -8.34
C PRO A 116 -14.84 -13.02 -7.27
N ALA A 117 -16.09 -13.30 -7.64
CA ALA A 117 -17.23 -13.23 -6.72
C ALA A 117 -17.06 -14.12 -5.47
N GLU A 118 -16.51 -15.33 -5.63
CA GLU A 118 -16.22 -16.26 -4.52
C GLU A 118 -15.17 -15.71 -3.54
N GLU A 119 -14.18 -14.99 -4.03
CA GLU A 119 -13.18 -14.35 -3.17
C GLU A 119 -13.76 -13.12 -2.46
N ALA A 120 -14.54 -12.29 -3.17
CA ALA A 120 -15.25 -11.16 -2.58
C ALA A 120 -16.24 -11.60 -1.48
N LEU A 121 -16.90 -12.75 -1.67
CA LEU A 121 -17.76 -13.37 -0.68
C LEU A 121 -17.05 -13.64 0.66
N TYR A 122 -15.77 -14.09 0.63
CA TYR A 122 -14.98 -14.28 1.84
C TYR A 122 -14.90 -12.99 2.66
N PHE A 123 -14.58 -11.86 2.02
CA PHE A 123 -14.43 -10.58 2.72
C PHE A 123 -15.76 -10.08 3.31
N VAL A 124 -16.84 -10.16 2.53
CA VAL A 124 -18.18 -9.75 2.97
C VAL A 124 -18.65 -10.59 4.14
N THR A 125 -18.48 -11.92 4.08
CA THR A 125 -18.86 -12.85 5.14
C THR A 125 -17.97 -12.68 6.38
N LYS A 126 -16.66 -12.59 6.20
CA LYS A 126 -15.71 -12.38 7.33
C LYS A 126 -15.99 -11.07 8.04
N ALA A 127 -16.38 -10.02 7.30
CA ALA A 127 -16.73 -8.73 7.89
C ALA A 127 -18.15 -8.71 8.48
N ARG A 128 -18.98 -9.74 8.27
CA ARG A 128 -20.40 -9.72 8.64
C ARG A 128 -21.07 -8.44 8.12
N ALA A 129 -20.76 -8.07 6.87
CA ALA A 129 -21.19 -6.79 6.31
C ALA A 129 -22.71 -6.66 6.27
N ALA A 130 -23.23 -5.55 6.79
CA ALA A 130 -24.68 -5.26 6.80
C ALA A 130 -25.20 -4.85 5.41
N ALA A 131 -24.34 -4.31 4.56
CA ALA A 131 -24.64 -3.94 3.18
C ALA A 131 -23.37 -4.02 2.32
N LEU A 132 -23.54 -4.12 1.01
CA LEU A 132 -22.50 -4.05 0.00
C LEU A 132 -22.75 -2.86 -0.93
N LEU A 133 -21.98 -1.79 -0.79
CA LEU A 133 -22.01 -0.65 -1.69
C LEU A 133 -21.15 -0.94 -2.92
N VAL A 134 -21.69 -0.70 -4.09
CA VAL A 134 -21.04 -0.99 -5.36
C VAL A 134 -20.98 0.24 -6.27
N SER A 135 -19.82 0.45 -6.91
CA SER A 135 -19.73 1.44 -7.99
C SER A 135 -20.49 0.98 -9.24
N SER A 136 -20.75 1.90 -10.14
CA SER A 136 -21.43 1.64 -11.42
C SER A 136 -20.75 0.51 -12.22
N ASP A 137 -19.41 0.45 -12.19
CA ASP A 137 -18.60 -0.57 -12.87
C ASP A 137 -18.67 -1.95 -12.17
N ALA A 138 -19.02 -1.99 -10.89
CA ALA A 138 -18.99 -3.18 -10.06
C ALA A 138 -20.37 -3.81 -9.81
N ILE A 139 -21.44 -3.26 -10.36
CA ILE A 139 -22.84 -3.73 -10.11
C ILE A 139 -22.99 -5.22 -10.36
N ARG A 140 -22.47 -5.73 -11.49
CA ARG A 140 -22.60 -7.16 -11.83
C ARG A 140 -21.91 -8.05 -10.81
N LEU A 141 -20.72 -7.66 -10.35
CA LEU A 141 -19.97 -8.39 -9.32
C LEU A 141 -20.70 -8.33 -7.99
N GLY A 142 -21.21 -7.15 -7.59
CA GLY A 142 -21.95 -7.01 -6.35
C GLY A 142 -23.23 -7.87 -6.29
N VAL A 143 -23.99 -7.90 -7.37
CA VAL A 143 -25.20 -8.78 -7.48
C VAL A 143 -24.80 -10.25 -7.41
N ALA A 144 -23.69 -10.66 -8.03
CA ALA A 144 -23.20 -12.02 -7.93
C ALA A 144 -22.80 -12.39 -6.50
N VAL A 145 -22.12 -11.49 -5.78
CA VAL A 145 -21.76 -11.69 -4.37
C VAL A 145 -23.00 -11.77 -3.48
N GLU A 146 -23.98 -10.88 -3.64
CA GLU A 146 -25.24 -10.90 -2.90
C GLU A 146 -25.97 -12.24 -3.09
N LYS A 147 -26.03 -12.72 -4.33
CA LYS A 147 -26.62 -14.03 -4.63
C LYS A 147 -25.89 -15.15 -3.89
N LEU A 148 -24.57 -15.21 -3.97
CA LEU A 148 -23.75 -16.23 -3.28
C LEU A 148 -23.95 -16.19 -1.76
N VAL A 149 -24.10 -15.00 -1.15
CA VAL A 149 -24.40 -14.87 0.27
C VAL A 149 -25.76 -15.47 0.59
N LYS A 150 -26.81 -15.15 -0.18
CA LYS A 150 -28.17 -15.65 0.02
C LYS A 150 -28.30 -17.17 -0.25
N ASP A 151 -27.54 -17.68 -1.22
CA ASP A 151 -27.49 -19.13 -1.49
C ASP A 151 -26.86 -19.90 -0.31
N ARG A 152 -25.90 -19.31 0.42
CA ARG A 152 -25.28 -19.93 1.61
C ARG A 152 -26.05 -19.68 2.91
N ASP A 153 -26.65 -18.52 3.05
CA ASP A 153 -27.51 -18.16 4.18
C ASP A 153 -28.80 -17.44 3.68
N PRO A 154 -29.87 -18.17 3.45
CA PRO A 154 -31.17 -17.60 2.99
C PRO A 154 -31.76 -16.54 3.94
N ARG A 155 -31.31 -16.49 5.19
CA ARG A 155 -31.77 -15.49 6.17
C ARG A 155 -30.91 -14.21 6.15
N SER A 156 -29.87 -14.16 5.35
CA SER A 156 -29.01 -12.97 5.25
C SER A 156 -29.76 -11.75 4.75
N THR A 157 -29.63 -10.66 5.48
CA THR A 157 -30.20 -9.35 5.13
C THR A 157 -29.25 -8.50 4.29
N LEU A 158 -28.10 -9.05 3.86
CA LEU A 158 -27.17 -8.33 3.00
C LEU A 158 -27.88 -7.86 1.73
N SER A 159 -27.78 -6.60 1.43
CA SER A 159 -28.26 -6.01 0.17
C SER A 159 -27.11 -5.35 -0.60
N CYS A 160 -27.07 -5.59 -1.91
CA CYS A 160 -26.18 -4.89 -2.83
C CYS A 160 -26.84 -3.57 -3.23
N MET A 161 -26.17 -2.44 -2.97
CA MET A 161 -26.70 -1.11 -3.23
C MET A 161 -25.74 -0.32 -4.11
N PRO A 162 -26.18 0.19 -5.27
CA PRO A 162 -25.36 1.12 -6.07
C PRO A 162 -25.05 2.40 -5.30
N VAL A 163 -23.80 2.87 -5.38
CA VAL A 163 -23.37 4.16 -4.82
C VAL A 163 -24.02 5.30 -5.62
N ALA A 164 -23.87 5.26 -6.94
CA ALA A 164 -24.49 6.25 -7.81
C ALA A 164 -26.01 6.13 -7.76
N PRO A 165 -26.76 7.23 -7.59
CA PRO A 165 -28.19 7.27 -7.85
C PRO A 165 -28.44 7.18 -9.36
N SER A 166 -29.69 7.02 -9.77
CA SER A 166 -30.06 7.12 -11.19
C SER A 166 -29.71 8.48 -11.81
N THR A 167 -29.70 9.52 -10.98
CA THR A 167 -29.28 10.87 -11.36
C THR A 167 -28.68 11.55 -10.13
N TRP A 168 -27.45 12.09 -10.25
CA TRP A 168 -26.82 12.90 -9.22
C TRP A 168 -27.63 14.18 -8.97
N SER A 169 -27.87 14.50 -7.70
CA SER A 169 -28.64 15.69 -7.33
C SER A 169 -27.82 16.98 -7.53
N THR A 170 -28.52 18.09 -7.69
CA THR A 170 -27.90 19.42 -7.60
C THR A 170 -27.25 19.57 -6.21
N PRO A 171 -26.02 20.11 -6.14
CA PRO A 171 -25.34 20.27 -4.85
C PRO A 171 -26.13 21.19 -3.92
N LEU A 172 -26.09 20.85 -2.64
CA LEU A 172 -26.62 21.71 -1.60
C LEU A 172 -25.84 23.03 -1.53
N LYS A 173 -26.45 24.05 -0.96
CA LYS A 173 -25.67 25.25 -0.59
C LYS A 173 -24.86 24.92 0.68
N PRO A 174 -23.59 25.35 0.77
CA PRO A 174 -22.76 25.04 1.95
C PRO A 174 -23.39 25.43 3.29
N GLN A 175 -24.12 26.55 3.34
CA GLN A 175 -24.82 27.04 4.53
C GLN A 175 -26.02 26.17 4.96
N ASP A 176 -26.52 25.31 4.08
CA ASP A 176 -27.63 24.40 4.36
C ASP A 176 -27.12 23.07 4.97
N ILE A 177 -25.80 22.87 5.04
CA ILE A 177 -25.17 21.71 5.67
C ILE A 177 -24.71 22.12 7.06
N LEU A 178 -25.18 21.40 8.05
CA LEU A 178 -24.88 21.63 9.47
C LEU A 178 -23.98 20.53 10.03
N ILE A 179 -23.30 20.83 11.13
CA ILE A 179 -22.57 19.83 11.93
C ILE A 179 -23.40 19.54 13.19
N SER A 180 -23.59 18.27 13.51
CA SER A 180 -24.24 17.84 14.76
C SER A 180 -23.48 18.31 15.98
N THR A 181 -24.20 18.67 17.04
CA THR A 181 -23.59 18.88 18.38
C THR A 181 -23.40 17.58 19.13
N ASP A 182 -24.07 16.49 18.70
CA ASP A 182 -23.96 15.20 19.36
C ASP A 182 -22.66 14.48 18.91
N PRO A 183 -21.70 14.23 19.83
CA PRO A 183 -20.47 13.52 19.53
C PRO A 183 -20.71 12.00 19.45
N TYR A 184 -21.61 11.57 18.59
CA TYR A 184 -21.99 10.16 18.47
C TYR A 184 -20.92 9.27 17.79
N LEU A 185 -19.90 9.85 17.16
CA LEU A 185 -18.77 9.11 16.63
C LEU A 185 -17.64 9.03 17.66
N ASP A 186 -17.32 7.82 18.08
CA ASP A 186 -16.16 7.53 18.91
C ASP A 186 -14.93 7.31 18.00
N ASP A 187 -13.86 8.06 18.25
CA ASP A 187 -12.59 7.96 17.50
C ASP A 187 -11.88 6.62 17.72
N ASN A 188 -12.14 5.92 18.83
CA ASN A 188 -11.57 4.61 19.11
C ASN A 188 -12.39 3.46 18.50
N ALA A 189 -13.64 3.72 18.12
CA ALA A 189 -14.47 2.71 17.43
C ALA A 189 -13.91 2.38 16.03
N PRO A 190 -14.26 1.22 15.45
CA PRO A 190 -13.87 0.87 14.08
C PRO A 190 -14.26 1.93 13.06
N GLY A 191 -13.33 2.33 12.23
CA GLY A 191 -13.54 3.26 11.12
C GLY A 191 -13.37 2.58 9.76
N VAL A 192 -12.28 1.84 9.59
CA VAL A 192 -11.97 1.14 8.32
C VAL A 192 -11.36 -0.22 8.61
N VAL A 193 -11.68 -1.20 7.79
CA VAL A 193 -11.04 -2.53 7.80
C VAL A 193 -10.22 -2.70 6.53
N ILE A 194 -8.94 -3.00 6.69
CA ILE A 194 -8.03 -3.28 5.58
C ILE A 194 -7.67 -4.75 5.61
N PHE A 195 -8.09 -5.51 4.60
CA PHE A 195 -7.69 -6.90 4.50
C PHE A 195 -6.24 -7.01 4.00
N THR A 196 -5.44 -7.78 4.73
CA THR A 196 -4.04 -8.05 4.42
C THR A 196 -3.88 -9.50 3.99
N SER A 197 -3.05 -9.74 2.97
CA SER A 197 -2.62 -11.09 2.61
C SER A 197 -1.67 -11.59 3.70
N GLY A 198 -2.18 -12.37 4.64
CA GLY A 198 -1.36 -12.99 5.67
C GLY A 198 -0.26 -13.87 5.06
N THR A 199 0.90 -13.97 5.72
CA THR A 199 1.99 -14.88 5.31
C THR A 199 1.61 -16.36 5.52
N THR A 200 0.58 -16.64 6.31
CA THR A 200 0.16 -17.99 6.69
C THR A 200 -1.36 -18.03 6.84
N GLY A 201 -2.10 -18.33 5.75
CA GLY A 201 -3.55 -18.53 5.81
C GLY A 201 -4.37 -17.46 5.08
N PRO A 202 -5.70 -17.47 5.23
CA PRO A 202 -6.59 -16.54 4.56
C PRO A 202 -6.35 -15.08 5.00
N PRO A 203 -6.73 -14.10 4.18
CA PRO A 203 -6.57 -12.69 4.50
C PRO A 203 -7.18 -12.30 5.84
N LYS A 204 -6.44 -11.52 6.66
CA LYS A 204 -6.93 -10.98 7.93
C LYS A 204 -7.36 -9.53 7.76
N GLY A 205 -8.46 -9.15 8.38
CA GLY A 205 -8.93 -7.76 8.38
C GLY A 205 -8.29 -6.96 9.52
N SER A 206 -7.39 -6.04 9.23
CA SER A 206 -6.86 -5.08 10.20
C SER A 206 -7.87 -3.97 10.43
N VAL A 207 -8.38 -3.83 11.64
CA VAL A 207 -9.38 -2.83 12.01
C VAL A 207 -8.69 -1.56 12.46
N MET A 208 -8.80 -0.51 11.65
CA MET A 208 -8.30 0.82 11.99
C MET A 208 -9.38 1.58 12.76
N ARG A 209 -8.99 2.29 13.84
CA ARG A 209 -9.92 3.15 14.57
C ARG A 209 -10.41 4.32 13.71
N ARG A 210 -11.56 4.86 14.02
CA ARG A 210 -12.16 5.98 13.25
C ARG A 210 -11.28 7.21 13.25
N GLY A 211 -10.65 7.55 14.37
CA GLY A 211 -9.73 8.68 14.49
C GLY A 211 -8.59 8.64 13.49
N TYR A 212 -8.13 7.44 13.07
CA TYR A 212 -7.12 7.29 12.03
C TYR A 212 -7.46 8.02 10.72
N THR A 213 -8.75 8.14 10.38
CA THR A 213 -9.20 8.82 9.16
C THR A 213 -8.97 10.33 9.18
N PHE A 214 -8.69 10.89 10.35
CA PHE A 214 -8.38 12.30 10.51
C PHE A 214 -7.01 12.54 11.15
N ASP A 215 -6.74 12.05 12.37
CA ASP A 215 -5.48 12.33 13.06
C ASP A 215 -4.26 11.66 12.40
N GLY A 216 -4.40 10.40 11.98
CA GLY A 216 -3.38 9.73 11.18
C GLY A 216 -3.19 10.39 9.82
N ALA A 217 -4.28 10.78 9.17
CA ALA A 217 -4.22 11.52 7.91
C ALA A 217 -3.56 12.91 8.08
N LEU A 218 -3.83 13.60 9.17
CA LEU A 218 -3.21 14.90 9.50
C LEU A 218 -1.71 14.76 9.72
N ALA A 219 -1.29 13.74 10.49
CA ALA A 219 0.11 13.45 10.72
C ALA A 219 0.89 13.21 9.40
N VAL A 220 0.29 12.51 8.43
CA VAL A 220 0.86 12.32 7.10
C VAL A 220 0.87 13.61 6.30
N SER A 221 -0.24 14.35 6.32
CA SER A 221 -0.37 15.63 5.60
C SER A 221 0.65 16.65 6.08
N ASP A 222 0.82 16.79 7.39
CA ASP A 222 1.77 17.73 7.99
C ASP A 222 3.22 17.33 7.69
N HIS A 223 3.55 16.03 7.77
CA HIS A 223 4.90 15.53 7.50
C HIS A 223 5.35 15.84 6.06
N TYR A 224 4.47 15.71 5.07
CA TYR A 224 4.78 15.98 3.66
C TYR A 224 4.33 17.37 3.20
N GLY A 225 3.79 18.18 4.09
CA GLY A 225 3.33 19.55 3.83
C GLY A 225 2.28 19.59 2.73
N PHE A 226 1.28 18.68 2.76
CA PHE A 226 0.21 18.70 1.76
C PHE A 226 -0.73 19.88 2.01
N THR A 227 -1.08 20.57 0.94
CA THR A 227 -1.93 21.77 0.98
C THR A 227 -3.08 21.65 -0.02
N SER A 228 -4.01 22.58 0.07
CA SER A 228 -5.12 22.68 -0.87
C SER A 228 -4.71 23.04 -2.31
N ASP A 229 -3.46 23.41 -2.54
CA ASP A 229 -2.93 23.72 -3.86
C ASP A 229 -2.26 22.50 -4.51
N ASP A 230 -2.14 21.39 -3.78
CA ASP A 230 -1.63 20.15 -4.31
C ASP A 230 -2.67 19.42 -5.18
N VAL A 231 -2.14 18.72 -6.18
CA VAL A 231 -2.89 17.81 -7.04
C VAL A 231 -2.20 16.45 -7.01
N LEU A 232 -2.88 15.46 -6.46
CA LEU A 232 -2.40 14.08 -6.44
C LEU A 232 -2.84 13.35 -7.70
N LEU A 233 -1.91 12.74 -8.44
CA LEU A 233 -2.27 11.68 -9.37
C LEU A 233 -2.34 10.35 -8.60
N HIS A 234 -3.55 9.88 -8.33
CA HIS A 234 -3.83 8.70 -7.51
C HIS A 234 -3.95 7.45 -8.38
N VAL A 235 -2.90 6.64 -8.41
CA VAL A 235 -2.83 5.37 -9.17
C VAL A 235 -2.77 4.13 -8.26
N LEU A 236 -2.70 4.32 -6.95
CA LEU A 236 -2.60 3.22 -5.99
C LEU A 236 -3.97 2.64 -5.64
N PRO A 237 -4.04 1.34 -5.31
CA PRO A 237 -5.30 0.72 -4.90
C PRO A 237 -5.88 1.35 -3.64
N VAL A 238 -7.11 1.84 -3.71
CA VAL A 238 -7.80 2.54 -2.60
C VAL A 238 -8.27 1.62 -1.49
N HIS A 239 -8.24 0.30 -1.69
CA HIS A 239 -8.55 -0.71 -0.67
C HIS A 239 -7.32 -1.16 0.15
N HIS A 240 -6.15 -0.60 -0.12
CA HIS A 240 -4.91 -0.82 0.63
C HIS A 240 -4.54 0.39 1.48
N ALA A 241 -3.82 0.13 2.58
CA ALA A 241 -3.37 1.17 3.51
C ALA A 241 -2.62 2.32 2.81
N THR A 242 -1.78 2.02 1.81
CA THR A 242 -1.02 3.04 1.08
C THR A 242 -1.92 3.95 0.24
N GLY A 243 -2.86 3.39 -0.53
CA GLY A 243 -3.77 4.19 -1.35
C GLY A 243 -4.79 4.97 -0.52
N MET A 244 -5.31 4.36 0.53
CA MET A 244 -6.33 4.95 1.38
C MET A 244 -5.72 5.82 2.49
N GLY A 245 -4.92 5.23 3.37
CA GLY A 245 -4.43 5.90 4.59
C GLY A 245 -3.32 6.89 4.35
N MET A 246 -2.47 6.64 3.33
CA MET A 246 -1.34 7.52 3.04
C MET A 246 -1.65 8.54 1.94
N MET A 247 -2.69 8.33 1.13
CA MET A 247 -3.04 9.22 0.02
C MET A 247 -4.46 9.76 0.15
N PHE A 248 -5.49 8.93 0.14
CA PHE A 248 -6.88 9.39 0.07
C PHE A 248 -7.25 10.33 1.23
N PHE A 249 -7.15 9.87 2.48
CA PHE A 249 -7.52 10.72 3.64
C PHE A 249 -6.61 11.95 3.80
N PRO A 250 -5.26 11.86 3.70
CA PRO A 250 -4.41 13.05 3.80
C PRO A 250 -4.72 14.13 2.76
N PHE A 251 -5.00 13.76 1.52
CA PHE A 251 -5.36 14.72 0.48
C PHE A 251 -6.76 15.30 0.68
N LEU A 252 -7.68 14.45 1.13
CA LEU A 252 -9.04 14.89 1.44
C LEU A 252 -9.05 15.97 2.55
N ILE A 253 -8.32 15.75 3.65
CA ILE A 253 -8.24 16.71 4.76
C ILE A 253 -7.36 17.93 4.47
N SER A 254 -6.49 17.87 3.46
CA SER A 254 -5.72 19.03 2.99
C SER A 254 -6.54 19.96 2.08
N GLY A 255 -7.70 19.48 1.58
CA GLY A 255 -8.50 20.20 0.60
C GLY A 255 -7.89 20.20 -0.80
N ALA A 256 -6.96 19.28 -1.04
CA ALA A 256 -6.27 19.08 -2.30
C ALA A 256 -7.14 18.33 -3.32
N LEU A 257 -6.82 18.46 -4.60
CA LEU A 257 -7.46 17.71 -5.66
C LEU A 257 -6.85 16.32 -5.79
N MET A 258 -7.68 15.30 -5.82
CA MET A 258 -7.28 13.92 -6.16
C MET A 258 -7.75 13.58 -7.57
N GLU A 259 -6.81 13.39 -8.48
CA GLU A 259 -7.08 12.91 -9.84
C GLU A 259 -6.87 11.39 -9.85
N PHE A 260 -7.95 10.63 -9.94
CA PHE A 260 -7.91 9.17 -9.92
C PHE A 260 -7.71 8.60 -11.32
N ARG A 261 -6.75 7.70 -11.43
CA ARG A 261 -6.52 6.84 -12.60
C ARG A 261 -6.61 5.38 -12.15
N SER A 262 -7.83 4.88 -12.10
CA SER A 262 -8.12 3.50 -11.70
C SER A 262 -7.92 2.50 -12.83
N GLY A 263 -7.90 1.20 -12.51
CA GLY A 263 -7.67 0.12 -13.46
C GLY A 263 -6.20 -0.24 -13.61
N SER A 264 -5.83 -0.83 -14.76
CA SER A 264 -4.44 -1.24 -15.01
C SER A 264 -3.53 -0.03 -15.19
N PHE A 265 -2.38 -0.06 -14.51
CA PHE A 265 -1.40 1.01 -14.60
C PHE A 265 -0.77 1.09 -16.01
N SER A 266 -0.78 2.30 -16.61
CA SER A 266 -0.14 2.60 -17.89
C SER A 266 1.01 3.59 -17.72
N PRO A 267 2.27 3.17 -17.95
CA PRO A 267 3.41 4.09 -17.95
C PRO A 267 3.29 5.19 -19.00
N GLU A 268 2.87 4.85 -20.23
CA GLU A 268 2.67 5.79 -21.33
C GLU A 268 1.73 6.92 -20.92
N TRP A 269 0.52 6.57 -20.46
CA TRP A 269 -0.47 7.54 -20.04
C TRP A 269 0.04 8.42 -18.88
N THR A 270 0.78 7.83 -17.93
CA THR A 270 1.30 8.56 -16.77
C THR A 270 2.36 9.59 -17.17
N TRP A 271 3.29 9.21 -18.05
CA TRP A 271 4.28 10.15 -18.58
C TRP A 271 3.63 11.29 -19.36
N GLU A 272 2.64 10.99 -20.22
CA GLU A 272 1.89 11.99 -20.96
C GLU A 272 1.11 12.92 -20.02
N ARG A 273 0.54 12.37 -18.92
CA ARG A 273 -0.17 13.16 -17.91
C ARG A 273 0.77 14.12 -17.18
N TRP A 274 1.99 13.68 -16.84
CA TRP A 274 3.00 14.55 -16.22
C TRP A 274 3.48 15.63 -17.17
N ARG A 275 3.71 15.30 -18.46
CA ARG A 275 4.08 16.28 -19.49
C ARG A 275 3.11 17.45 -19.55
N ARG A 276 1.82 17.18 -19.47
CA ARG A 276 0.77 18.21 -19.47
C ARG A 276 0.81 19.14 -18.26
N GLY A 277 1.48 18.74 -17.18
CA GLY A 277 1.61 19.52 -15.95
C GLY A 277 0.37 19.50 -15.07
N GLY A 278 0.41 20.30 -13.98
CA GLY A 278 -0.70 20.43 -13.03
C GLY A 278 -0.82 19.31 -11.99
N ILE A 279 0.04 18.27 -12.02
CA ILE A 279 0.21 17.31 -10.95
C ILE A 279 1.37 17.77 -10.07
N THR A 280 1.19 17.77 -8.76
CA THR A 280 2.23 18.19 -7.80
C THR A 280 2.75 17.03 -6.95
N VAL A 281 1.96 15.99 -6.75
CA VAL A 281 2.30 14.82 -5.94
C VAL A 281 2.02 13.53 -6.68
N PHE A 282 2.97 12.61 -6.59
CA PHE A 282 2.83 11.25 -7.09
C PHE A 282 3.31 10.25 -6.05
N SER A 283 2.56 9.16 -5.86
CA SER A 283 2.95 8.06 -5.01
C SER A 283 2.89 6.75 -5.79
N GLY A 284 4.00 6.04 -5.80
CA GLY A 284 4.12 4.74 -6.46
C GLY A 284 4.72 3.68 -5.54
N VAL A 285 4.73 2.46 -6.03
CA VAL A 285 5.53 1.35 -5.49
C VAL A 285 6.74 1.12 -6.40
N PRO A 286 7.81 0.42 -5.95
CA PRO A 286 8.99 0.22 -6.79
C PRO A 286 8.70 -0.32 -8.19
N THR A 287 7.70 -1.21 -8.32
CA THR A 287 7.27 -1.75 -9.63
C THR A 287 6.73 -0.68 -10.56
N ILE A 288 5.97 0.30 -10.04
CA ILE A 288 5.46 1.43 -10.84
C ILE A 288 6.64 2.27 -11.34
N TYR A 289 7.56 2.63 -10.46
CA TYR A 289 8.74 3.41 -10.83
C TYR A 289 9.64 2.66 -11.83
N MET A 290 9.81 1.35 -11.66
CA MET A 290 10.55 0.52 -12.62
C MET A 290 9.87 0.51 -14.01
N ARG A 291 8.55 0.31 -14.08
CA ARG A 291 7.80 0.30 -15.35
C ARG A 291 7.87 1.67 -16.03
N MET A 292 7.77 2.75 -15.27
CA MET A 292 7.92 4.12 -15.78
C MET A 292 9.34 4.37 -16.32
N MET A 293 10.38 3.94 -15.60
CA MET A 293 11.78 4.02 -16.04
C MET A 293 12.00 3.27 -17.36
N ARG A 294 11.58 2.01 -17.43
CA ARG A 294 11.72 1.18 -18.65
C ARG A 294 11.01 1.81 -19.84
N TYR A 295 9.78 2.32 -19.62
CA TYR A 295 9.04 2.98 -20.69
C TYR A 295 9.76 4.25 -21.18
N PHE A 296 10.31 5.05 -20.27
CA PHE A 296 11.09 6.24 -20.62
C PHE A 296 12.31 5.85 -21.49
N GLN A 297 13.10 4.91 -21.01
CA GLN A 297 14.32 4.45 -21.71
C GLN A 297 14.01 3.90 -23.11
N LYS A 298 12.94 3.11 -23.24
CA LYS A 298 12.56 2.46 -24.51
C LYS A 298 11.86 3.40 -25.49
N SER A 299 11.00 4.29 -25.01
CA SER A 299 10.01 4.96 -25.86
C SER A 299 10.08 6.48 -25.83
N ILE A 300 10.78 7.09 -24.86
CA ILE A 300 10.83 8.57 -24.72
C ILE A 300 12.25 9.10 -24.91
N ALA A 301 13.26 8.45 -24.34
CA ALA A 301 14.63 8.99 -24.24
C ALA A 301 15.24 9.43 -25.58
N SER A 302 14.93 8.75 -26.68
CA SER A 302 15.41 9.07 -28.02
C SER A 302 14.54 10.04 -28.80
N ARG A 303 13.42 10.53 -28.23
CA ARG A 303 12.50 11.44 -28.91
C ARG A 303 13.01 12.88 -28.90
N PRO A 304 12.73 13.68 -29.93
CA PRO A 304 13.09 15.09 -29.94
C PRO A 304 12.45 15.90 -28.80
N ASP A 305 11.25 15.49 -28.33
CA ASP A 305 10.48 16.10 -27.25
C ASP A 305 10.70 15.47 -25.86
N ALA A 306 11.74 14.62 -25.71
CA ALA A 306 12.03 13.93 -24.43
C ALA A 306 12.19 14.89 -23.25
N GLN A 307 12.74 16.09 -23.49
CA GLN A 307 12.93 17.09 -22.46
C GLN A 307 11.59 17.60 -21.87
N GLU A 308 10.51 17.68 -22.66
CA GLU A 308 9.20 18.09 -22.16
C GLU A 308 8.64 17.10 -21.11
N TYR A 309 8.92 15.80 -21.26
CA TYR A 309 8.55 14.75 -20.29
C TYR A 309 9.36 14.89 -19.00
N ILE A 310 10.66 15.16 -19.11
CA ILE A 310 11.54 15.39 -17.96
C ILE A 310 11.09 16.64 -17.21
N ASP A 311 10.81 17.72 -17.92
CA ASP A 311 10.32 18.98 -17.32
C ASP A 311 8.96 18.77 -16.63
N GLY A 312 8.08 17.96 -17.23
CA GLY A 312 6.82 17.55 -16.62
C GLY A 312 7.02 16.81 -15.30
N ALA A 313 7.95 15.85 -15.27
CA ALA A 313 8.30 15.09 -14.07
C ALA A 313 8.93 15.98 -12.98
N ARG A 314 9.77 16.93 -13.34
CA ARG A 314 10.42 17.88 -12.41
C ARG A 314 9.44 18.84 -11.72
N ARG A 315 8.26 19.08 -12.31
CA ARG A 315 7.19 19.88 -11.68
C ARG A 315 6.52 19.17 -10.52
N LEU A 316 6.66 17.84 -10.40
CA LEU A 316 6.19 17.11 -9.23
C LEU A 316 6.94 17.61 -7.99
N ARG A 317 6.23 18.13 -7.00
CA ARG A 317 6.81 18.62 -5.74
C ARG A 317 7.30 17.46 -4.88
N VAL A 318 6.51 16.39 -4.81
CA VAL A 318 6.77 15.21 -3.99
C VAL A 318 6.52 13.93 -4.80
N CYS A 319 7.52 13.05 -4.76
CA CYS A 319 7.40 11.67 -5.23
C CYS A 319 7.64 10.72 -4.07
N LEU A 320 6.66 9.87 -3.76
CA LEU A 320 6.67 8.97 -2.61
C LEU A 320 6.80 7.51 -3.07
N CYS A 321 7.57 6.71 -2.33
CA CYS A 321 7.67 5.28 -2.55
C CYS A 321 7.64 4.53 -1.22
N GLY A 322 6.97 3.36 -1.21
CA GLY A 322 6.87 2.50 -0.05
C GLY A 322 6.46 1.08 -0.44
N THR A 323 6.02 0.29 0.53
CA THR A 323 5.60 -1.12 0.43
C THR A 323 6.73 -2.14 0.26
N SER A 324 7.84 -1.79 -0.35
CA SER A 324 9.07 -2.59 -0.45
C SER A 324 10.27 -1.68 -0.72
N ALA A 325 11.49 -2.22 -0.59
CA ALA A 325 12.70 -1.47 -0.86
C ALA A 325 12.75 -0.99 -2.32
N LEU A 326 13.21 0.24 -2.53
CA LEU A 326 13.46 0.80 -3.87
C LEU A 326 14.89 0.44 -4.28
N PRO A 327 15.11 -0.35 -5.34
CA PRO A 327 16.44 -0.71 -5.81
C PRO A 327 17.26 0.52 -6.22
N LYS A 328 18.55 0.51 -5.86
CA LYS A 328 19.45 1.65 -6.12
C LYS A 328 19.46 2.12 -7.59
N PRO A 329 19.56 1.25 -8.62
CA PRO A 329 19.54 1.72 -10.01
C PRO A 329 18.27 2.48 -10.40
N ILE A 330 17.11 2.08 -9.81
CA ILE A 330 15.84 2.78 -10.03
C ILE A 330 15.86 4.12 -9.29
N ALA A 331 16.38 4.15 -8.05
CA ALA A 331 16.48 5.38 -7.27
C ALA A 331 17.41 6.40 -7.95
N ASP A 332 18.56 5.96 -8.48
CA ASP A 332 19.55 6.81 -9.16
C ASP A 332 18.95 7.40 -10.45
N PHE A 333 18.32 6.58 -11.29
CA PHE A 333 17.61 7.04 -12.49
C PHE A 333 16.57 8.12 -12.15
N TRP A 334 15.76 7.88 -11.16
CA TRP A 334 14.71 8.84 -10.79
C TRP A 334 15.26 10.11 -10.15
N THR A 335 16.39 10.03 -9.45
CA THR A 335 17.08 11.20 -8.92
C THR A 335 17.56 12.11 -10.06
N GLU A 336 18.08 11.54 -11.13
CA GLU A 336 18.48 12.28 -12.34
C GLU A 336 17.27 12.92 -13.04
N ILE A 337 16.22 12.14 -13.31
CA ILE A 337 15.01 12.62 -14.01
C ILE A 337 14.30 13.71 -13.22
N LEU A 338 14.05 13.46 -11.93
CA LEU A 338 13.28 14.38 -11.07
C LEU A 338 14.09 15.57 -10.58
N GLY A 339 15.44 15.48 -10.60
CA GLY A 339 16.34 16.45 -9.94
C GLY A 339 16.24 16.41 -8.41
N LYS A 340 15.66 15.37 -7.83
CA LYS A 340 15.51 15.13 -6.38
C LYS A 340 15.27 13.65 -6.09
N LYS A 341 15.57 13.24 -4.85
CA LYS A 341 15.35 11.85 -4.40
C LYS A 341 13.84 11.55 -4.26
N ILE A 342 13.43 10.32 -4.55
CA ILE A 342 12.13 9.79 -4.16
C ILE A 342 12.13 9.62 -2.64
N VAL A 343 11.06 10.07 -2.00
CA VAL A 343 10.91 10.02 -0.54
C VAL A 343 10.42 8.63 -0.13
N LEU A 344 11.24 7.92 0.64
CA LEU A 344 10.96 6.56 1.10
C LEU A 344 10.19 6.58 2.42
N ARG A 345 9.44 5.51 2.66
CA ARG A 345 8.75 5.24 3.93
C ARG A 345 8.59 3.76 4.17
N TYR A 346 8.56 3.37 5.44
CA TYR A 346 8.23 2.02 5.88
C TYR A 346 6.98 2.02 6.74
N GLY A 347 6.14 1.02 6.52
CA GLY A 347 4.92 0.78 7.28
C GLY A 347 4.19 -0.46 6.80
N ALA A 348 3.12 -0.81 7.51
CA ALA A 348 2.22 -1.89 7.16
C ALA A 348 0.78 -1.47 7.45
N SER A 349 -0.18 -2.30 7.03
CA SER A 349 -1.59 -2.01 7.27
C SER A 349 -1.93 -1.89 8.76
N GLU A 350 -1.22 -2.67 9.59
CA GLU A 350 -1.43 -2.75 11.03
C GLU A 350 -0.81 -1.58 11.81
N ILE A 351 0.15 -0.87 11.21
CA ILE A 351 1.01 0.07 11.96
C ILE A 351 1.07 1.49 11.38
N GLY A 352 0.38 1.73 10.25
CA GLY A 352 0.56 2.99 9.53
C GLY A 352 1.98 3.14 8.96
N ALA A 353 2.47 4.37 8.80
CA ALA A 353 3.83 4.64 8.33
C ALA A 353 4.73 5.08 9.50
N VAL A 354 5.57 4.16 9.97
CA VAL A 354 6.38 4.30 11.19
C VAL A 354 7.71 5.01 10.94
N PHE A 355 8.41 4.64 9.86
CA PHE A 355 9.64 5.31 9.45
C PHE A 355 9.39 6.10 8.18
N LYS A 356 9.83 7.35 8.18
CA LYS A 356 9.61 8.29 7.07
C LYS A 356 10.84 9.13 6.85
N VAL A 357 11.17 9.32 5.58
CA VAL A 357 12.16 10.32 5.16
C VAL A 357 11.48 11.68 5.13
N GLY A 358 12.12 12.71 5.65
CA GLY A 358 11.67 14.10 5.55
C GLY A 358 11.85 14.65 4.14
N LEU A 359 11.00 15.60 3.72
CA LEU A 359 11.10 16.21 2.40
C LEU A 359 12.41 16.97 2.17
N ASN A 360 12.94 17.56 3.21
CA ASN A 360 14.12 18.42 3.20
C ASN A 360 15.29 17.80 3.99
N ASP A 361 15.36 16.47 4.04
CA ASP A 361 16.46 15.77 4.68
C ASP A 361 17.52 15.42 3.61
N PRO A 362 18.57 16.26 3.44
CA PRO A 362 19.61 16.05 2.41
C PRO A 362 20.52 14.87 2.75
N ASP A 363 20.64 14.54 4.03
CA ASP A 363 21.62 13.62 4.58
C ASP A 363 21.09 12.22 4.82
N VAL A 364 19.90 11.89 4.26
CA VAL A 364 19.33 10.54 4.36
C VAL A 364 20.31 9.53 3.77
N PRO A 365 20.82 8.58 4.58
CA PRO A 365 21.72 7.56 4.08
C PRO A 365 21.05 6.66 3.04
N ASP A 366 21.82 6.21 2.07
CA ASP A 366 21.32 5.33 1.00
C ASP A 366 20.67 4.06 1.56
N GLY A 367 19.49 3.76 1.04
CA GLY A 367 18.68 2.59 1.44
C GLY A 367 17.97 2.73 2.79
N SER A 368 18.14 3.83 3.53
CA SER A 368 17.39 4.11 4.74
C SER A 368 15.91 4.41 4.43
N VAL A 369 15.02 3.97 5.30
CA VAL A 369 13.60 4.31 5.27
C VAL A 369 13.27 5.55 6.12
N GLY A 370 14.32 6.26 6.57
CA GLY A 370 14.20 7.48 7.35
C GLY A 370 14.25 7.25 8.86
N THR A 371 13.71 8.21 9.59
CA THR A 371 13.68 8.23 11.05
C THR A 371 12.30 7.81 11.58
N LYS A 372 12.26 7.50 12.86
CA LYS A 372 11.03 7.15 13.58
C LYS A 372 10.07 8.36 13.61
N PHE A 373 8.83 8.14 13.21
CA PHE A 373 7.79 9.17 13.27
C PHE A 373 7.42 9.49 14.75
N PRO A 374 7.18 10.76 15.08
CA PRO A 374 6.77 11.14 16.43
C PRO A 374 5.54 10.38 16.94
N GLY A 375 5.51 10.06 18.23
CA GLY A 375 4.42 9.31 18.85
C GLY A 375 4.56 7.80 18.81
N TYR A 376 5.49 7.24 18.03
CA TYR A 376 5.80 5.82 18.06
C TYR A 376 6.88 5.50 19.10
N ASP A 377 6.65 4.45 19.87
CA ASP A 377 7.66 3.77 20.66
C ASP A 377 8.15 2.55 19.88
N VAL A 378 9.44 2.52 19.54
CA VAL A 378 10.05 1.50 18.69
C VAL A 378 11.23 0.87 19.41
N LYS A 379 11.24 -0.46 19.47
CA LYS A 379 12.36 -1.29 19.94
C LYS A 379 12.80 -2.24 18.83
N LEU A 380 14.08 -2.54 18.76
CA LEU A 380 14.58 -3.70 18.03
C LEU A 380 14.79 -4.83 19.01
N SER A 381 14.25 -6.02 18.72
CA SER A 381 14.36 -7.17 19.61
C SER A 381 15.81 -7.57 19.80
N THR A 382 16.24 -7.74 21.05
CA THR A 382 17.60 -8.23 21.41
C THR A 382 17.72 -9.75 21.33
N THR A 383 16.63 -10.45 21.04
CA THR A 383 16.57 -11.90 20.91
C THR A 383 15.85 -12.33 19.63
N GLY A 384 16.05 -13.57 19.24
CA GLY A 384 15.33 -14.14 18.09
C GLY A 384 16.06 -14.00 16.76
N ILE A 385 15.28 -14.14 15.67
CA ILE A 385 15.82 -14.09 14.30
C ILE A 385 16.22 -12.65 13.97
N GLY A 386 17.42 -12.48 13.39
CA GLY A 386 17.92 -11.16 12.94
C GLY A 386 18.42 -10.26 14.06
N SER A 387 18.41 -10.67 15.35
CA SER A 387 18.97 -9.87 16.43
C SER A 387 20.49 -9.98 16.49
N ASP A 388 21.16 -8.83 16.71
CA ASP A 388 22.60 -8.72 17.01
C ASP A 388 22.88 -8.79 18.52
N GLY A 389 21.86 -8.92 19.36
CA GLY A 389 21.97 -8.91 20.81
C GLY A 389 22.20 -7.53 21.45
N THR A 390 22.50 -6.51 20.67
CA THR A 390 22.79 -5.15 21.15
C THR A 390 21.58 -4.20 21.09
N GLY A 391 20.53 -4.58 20.35
CA GLY A 391 19.37 -3.75 20.07
C GLY A 391 19.56 -2.78 18.91
N ASN A 392 20.66 -2.91 18.15
CA ASN A 392 20.87 -2.15 16.92
C ASN A 392 20.36 -2.89 15.67
N GLU A 393 20.22 -4.21 15.76
CA GLU A 393 19.61 -5.03 14.72
C GLU A 393 18.68 -6.08 15.35
N GLY A 394 17.45 -6.19 14.82
CA GLY A 394 16.46 -7.13 15.32
C GLY A 394 15.07 -6.92 14.74
N GLU A 395 14.12 -7.73 15.22
CA GLU A 395 12.70 -7.55 14.86
C GLU A 395 12.19 -6.20 15.36
N VAL A 396 11.52 -5.46 14.50
CA VAL A 396 10.86 -4.21 14.85
C VAL A 396 9.64 -4.50 15.71
N LEU A 397 9.68 -4.05 16.95
CA LEU A 397 8.59 -4.07 17.91
C LEU A 397 8.13 -2.64 18.16
N LEU A 398 6.82 -2.38 18.08
CA LEU A 398 6.36 -0.99 18.16
C LEU A 398 4.99 -0.82 18.82
N LYS A 399 4.78 0.38 19.36
CA LYS A 399 3.50 0.93 19.79
C LYS A 399 3.35 2.31 19.17
N GLY A 400 2.13 2.70 18.81
CA GLY A 400 1.92 4.02 18.24
C GLY A 400 0.45 4.37 18.04
N PRO A 401 0.14 5.63 17.76
CA PRO A 401 -1.22 6.13 17.68
C PRO A 401 -1.97 5.70 16.42
N GLU A 402 -1.23 5.38 15.34
CA GLU A 402 -1.83 5.01 14.04
C GLU A 402 -1.98 3.49 13.86
N MET A 403 -1.79 2.72 14.94
CA MET A 403 -1.89 1.28 14.87
C MET A 403 -3.34 0.79 14.75
N PHE A 404 -3.50 -0.40 14.17
CA PHE A 404 -4.77 -1.09 14.18
C PHE A 404 -5.20 -1.43 15.63
N SER A 405 -6.51 -1.54 15.84
CA SER A 405 -7.03 -1.91 17.15
C SER A 405 -7.09 -3.44 17.36
N LYS A 406 -7.38 -4.18 16.30
CA LYS A 406 -7.54 -5.64 16.35
C LYS A 406 -7.57 -6.24 14.94
N TYR A 407 -7.38 -7.55 14.84
CA TYR A 407 -7.83 -8.31 13.68
C TYR A 407 -9.32 -8.62 13.81
N LEU A 408 -10.04 -8.41 12.72
CA LEU A 408 -11.50 -8.50 12.63
C LEU A 408 -11.99 -9.90 13.00
N PHE A 409 -12.77 -10.01 14.09
CA PHE A 409 -13.28 -11.26 14.63
C PHE A 409 -12.22 -12.37 14.79
N ASP A 410 -11.01 -11.97 15.20
CA ASP A 410 -9.88 -12.88 15.41
C ASP A 410 -9.07 -12.44 16.65
N PRO A 411 -9.59 -12.67 17.86
CA PRO A 411 -8.92 -12.26 19.09
C PRO A 411 -7.62 -13.04 19.34
N GLU A 412 -7.54 -14.31 18.90
CA GLU A 412 -6.34 -15.11 19.04
C GLU A 412 -5.19 -14.56 18.19
N ALA A 413 -5.45 -14.25 16.92
CA ALA A 413 -4.46 -13.63 16.07
C ALA A 413 -4.07 -12.23 16.58
N THR A 414 -5.02 -11.49 17.15
CA THR A 414 -4.73 -10.19 17.76
C THR A 414 -3.78 -10.33 18.95
N ALA A 415 -4.04 -11.25 19.85
CA ALA A 415 -3.19 -11.51 21.01
C ALA A 415 -1.79 -12.00 20.58
N ALA A 416 -1.73 -12.97 19.65
CA ALA A 416 -0.48 -13.53 19.15
C ALA A 416 0.42 -12.51 18.42
N ALA A 417 -0.17 -11.44 17.89
CA ALA A 417 0.56 -10.38 17.22
C ALA A 417 1.26 -9.40 18.17
N HIS A 418 1.05 -9.51 19.48
CA HIS A 418 1.63 -8.62 20.48
C HIS A 418 2.53 -9.35 21.47
N THR A 419 3.49 -8.63 22.04
CA THR A 419 4.28 -9.10 23.19
C THR A 419 3.45 -8.95 24.47
N GLU A 420 3.91 -9.58 25.56
CA GLU A 420 3.31 -9.39 26.90
C GLU A 420 3.33 -7.92 27.34
N GLU A 421 4.34 -7.16 26.91
CA GLU A 421 4.41 -5.71 27.14
C GLU A 421 3.48 -4.89 26.24
N GLY A 422 2.75 -5.53 25.30
CA GLY A 422 1.82 -4.90 24.36
C GLY A 422 2.48 -4.25 23.14
N TYR A 423 3.73 -4.60 22.78
CA TYR A 423 4.31 -4.19 21.50
C TYR A 423 3.82 -5.11 20.38
N TYR A 424 3.44 -4.50 19.27
CA TYR A 424 3.14 -5.24 18.05
C TYR A 424 4.41 -5.82 17.43
N ARG A 425 4.35 -7.10 17.06
CA ARG A 425 5.41 -7.85 16.36
C ARG A 425 5.23 -7.67 14.86
N THR A 426 6.12 -6.93 14.22
CA THR A 426 6.00 -6.70 12.77
C THR A 426 6.40 -7.93 11.95
N GLY A 427 7.26 -8.78 12.49
CA GLY A 427 7.95 -9.84 11.75
C GLY A 427 9.01 -9.31 10.79
N ASP A 428 9.24 -7.99 10.75
CA ASP A 428 10.26 -7.37 9.90
C ASP A 428 11.51 -7.07 10.71
N ILE A 429 12.68 -7.38 10.15
CA ILE A 429 13.98 -7.13 10.75
C ILE A 429 14.50 -5.78 10.26
N ALA A 430 14.99 -4.96 11.18
CA ALA A 430 15.62 -3.69 10.86
C ALA A 430 16.98 -3.57 11.54
N ARG A 431 17.82 -2.71 10.95
CA ARG A 431 19.05 -2.18 11.53
C ARG A 431 18.86 -0.70 11.81
N ARG A 432 19.41 -0.23 12.91
CA ARG A 432 19.43 1.17 13.32
C ARG A 432 20.88 1.69 13.39
N GLU A 433 21.11 2.85 12.79
CA GLU A 433 22.37 3.60 12.95
C GLU A 433 22.01 5.07 13.25
N GLY A 434 22.35 5.54 14.43
CA GLY A 434 21.86 6.82 14.93
C GLY A 434 20.34 6.85 15.01
N ASP A 435 19.70 7.78 14.31
CA ASP A 435 18.25 7.91 14.22
C ASP A 435 17.63 7.25 12.98
N TYR A 436 18.47 6.78 12.05
CA TYR A 436 18.02 6.18 10.80
C TYR A 436 17.83 4.68 10.90
N TYR A 437 16.85 4.15 10.12
CA TYR A 437 16.52 2.73 10.07
C TYR A 437 16.64 2.18 8.65
N TRP A 438 17.07 0.91 8.54
CA TRP A 438 17.12 0.11 7.32
C TRP A 438 16.33 -1.15 7.52
N ILE A 439 15.40 -1.44 6.63
CA ILE A 439 14.65 -2.70 6.65
C ILE A 439 15.47 -3.76 5.95
N LEU A 440 15.86 -4.79 6.70
CA LEU A 440 16.66 -5.93 6.23
C LEU A 440 15.80 -7.05 5.63
N GLY A 441 14.49 -7.00 5.89
CA GLY A 441 13.54 -7.95 5.35
C GLY A 441 12.66 -8.60 6.40
N ARG A 442 11.76 -9.48 5.94
CA ARG A 442 10.86 -10.22 6.81
C ARG A 442 11.54 -11.46 7.37
N ALA A 443 11.49 -11.65 8.68
CA ALA A 443 12.16 -12.76 9.40
C ALA A 443 11.82 -14.15 8.83
N SER A 444 10.56 -14.34 8.38
CA SER A 444 10.07 -15.63 7.88
C SER A 444 10.39 -15.93 6.41
N VAL A 445 10.86 -14.92 5.64
CA VAL A 445 11.00 -15.04 4.17
C VAL A 445 12.34 -14.51 3.69
N ASP A 446 12.80 -13.37 4.25
CA ASP A 446 13.95 -12.64 3.73
C ASP A 446 15.22 -12.87 4.56
N ILE A 447 15.11 -13.45 5.76
CA ILE A 447 16.28 -13.79 6.58
C ILE A 447 16.65 -15.25 6.37
N ILE A 448 17.72 -15.47 5.62
CA ILE A 448 18.28 -16.79 5.28
C ILE A 448 19.24 -17.21 6.38
N LYS A 449 19.06 -18.44 6.91
CA LYS A 449 19.93 -19.03 7.93
C LYS A 449 20.90 -20.01 7.27
N SER A 450 22.07 -19.55 6.90
CA SER A 450 23.06 -20.34 6.15
C SER A 450 24.39 -20.43 6.90
N GLY A 451 24.83 -21.64 7.21
CA GLY A 451 26.12 -21.87 7.86
C GLY A 451 26.31 -21.13 9.18
N GLY A 452 25.24 -20.96 9.96
CA GLY A 452 25.24 -20.20 11.22
C GLY A 452 25.06 -18.68 11.06
N TYR A 453 25.11 -18.16 9.84
CA TYR A 453 24.86 -16.75 9.56
C TYR A 453 23.37 -16.46 9.34
N LYS A 454 22.94 -15.27 9.74
CA LYS A 454 21.63 -14.67 9.40
C LYS A 454 21.87 -13.68 8.28
N ILE A 455 21.33 -13.93 7.10
CA ILE A 455 21.65 -13.22 5.85
C ILE A 455 20.38 -12.57 5.32
N SER A 456 20.40 -11.26 5.09
CA SER A 456 19.31 -10.57 4.43
C SER A 456 19.28 -10.91 2.94
N ALA A 457 18.19 -11.49 2.46
CA ALA A 457 17.94 -11.69 1.03
C ALA A 457 17.85 -10.36 0.29
N LEU A 458 17.25 -9.32 0.91
CA LEU A 458 17.10 -8.00 0.32
C LEU A 458 18.45 -7.30 0.08
N ASP A 459 19.42 -7.50 0.97
CA ASP A 459 20.78 -7.00 0.77
C ASP A 459 21.42 -7.60 -0.48
N ILE A 460 21.25 -8.91 -0.65
CA ILE A 460 21.80 -9.62 -1.81
C ILE A 460 21.07 -9.20 -3.08
N GLU A 461 19.75 -9.12 -3.05
CA GLU A 461 18.93 -8.64 -4.18
C GLU A 461 19.36 -7.25 -4.64
N ARG A 462 19.64 -6.34 -3.70
CA ARG A 462 20.11 -4.99 -4.03
C ARG A 462 21.41 -5.02 -4.82
N GLU A 463 22.39 -5.84 -4.43
CA GLU A 463 23.66 -5.93 -5.11
C GLU A 463 23.57 -6.65 -6.48
N ILE A 464 22.73 -7.69 -6.58
CA ILE A 464 22.49 -8.36 -7.86
C ILE A 464 21.73 -7.43 -8.83
N MET A 465 20.73 -6.68 -8.34
CA MET A 465 19.98 -5.73 -9.15
C MET A 465 20.87 -4.58 -9.69
N ALA A 466 21.98 -4.27 -9.03
CA ALA A 466 22.94 -3.27 -9.51
C ALA A 466 23.83 -3.76 -10.66
N LEU A 467 23.75 -5.04 -11.05
CA LEU A 467 24.47 -5.56 -12.20
C LEU A 467 23.78 -5.14 -13.52
N PRO A 468 24.53 -4.72 -14.54
CA PRO A 468 23.96 -4.07 -15.72
C PRO A 468 23.02 -4.96 -16.54
N TYR A 469 23.20 -6.28 -16.46
CA TYR A 469 22.43 -7.28 -17.21
C TYR A 469 21.19 -7.80 -16.49
N VAL A 470 20.97 -7.43 -15.21
CA VAL A 470 19.84 -7.92 -14.41
C VAL A 470 18.61 -7.03 -14.60
N ALA A 471 17.50 -7.66 -14.99
CA ALA A 471 16.18 -7.02 -15.08
C ALA A 471 15.39 -7.15 -13.78
N GLU A 472 15.36 -8.35 -13.19
CA GLU A 472 14.70 -8.64 -11.92
C GLU A 472 15.47 -9.73 -11.17
N VAL A 473 15.31 -9.75 -9.85
CA VAL A 473 15.93 -10.75 -9.00
C VAL A 473 15.02 -11.11 -7.83
N MET A 474 15.09 -12.35 -7.41
CA MET A 474 14.53 -12.87 -6.17
C MET A 474 15.58 -13.73 -5.48
N VAL A 475 15.84 -13.46 -4.20
CA VAL A 475 16.74 -14.27 -3.38
C VAL A 475 15.95 -14.94 -2.25
N VAL A 476 16.17 -16.24 -2.08
CA VAL A 476 15.50 -17.06 -1.05
C VAL A 476 16.47 -18.02 -0.39
N GLY A 477 16.12 -18.48 0.81
CA GLY A 477 16.78 -19.60 1.46
C GLY A 477 16.17 -20.93 1.01
N VAL A 478 16.99 -21.81 0.43
CA VAL A 478 16.57 -23.16 0.03
C VAL A 478 17.10 -24.14 1.09
N PRO A 479 16.27 -25.04 1.67
CA PRO A 479 16.71 -26.01 2.66
C PRO A 479 17.90 -26.83 2.15
N ASP A 480 18.88 -27.06 3.03
CA ASP A 480 20.10 -27.82 2.74
C ASP A 480 20.61 -28.50 4.03
N ASP A 481 21.01 -29.76 3.91
CA ASP A 481 21.42 -30.59 5.07
C ASP A 481 22.71 -30.11 5.74
N GLU A 482 23.62 -29.49 4.98
CA GLU A 482 24.92 -29.02 5.48
C GLU A 482 24.84 -27.61 6.05
N PHE A 483 24.15 -26.68 5.33
CA PHE A 483 24.13 -25.26 5.66
C PHE A 483 22.86 -24.84 6.42
N GLY A 484 21.90 -25.74 6.60
CA GLY A 484 20.54 -25.40 7.04
C GLY A 484 19.73 -24.78 5.90
N GLN A 485 20.25 -23.71 5.30
CA GLN A 485 19.73 -23.13 4.06
C GLN A 485 20.88 -22.70 3.16
N ARG A 486 20.69 -22.82 1.85
CA ARG A 486 21.57 -22.21 0.83
C ARG A 486 20.98 -20.91 0.34
N VAL A 487 21.84 -19.95 0.07
CA VAL A 487 21.47 -18.71 -0.62
C VAL A 487 21.21 -19.02 -2.09
N ALA A 488 19.96 -18.86 -2.53
CA ALA A 488 19.51 -19.14 -3.88
C ALA A 488 19.02 -17.87 -4.56
N ALA A 489 19.48 -17.61 -5.78
CA ALA A 489 19.06 -16.48 -6.59
C ALA A 489 18.30 -16.94 -7.84
N VAL A 490 17.13 -16.33 -8.09
CA VAL A 490 16.43 -16.37 -9.38
C VAL A 490 16.67 -15.03 -10.07
N VAL A 491 17.23 -15.03 -11.27
CA VAL A 491 17.59 -13.82 -12.00
C VAL A 491 16.86 -13.80 -13.33
N CYS A 492 16.16 -12.70 -13.63
CA CYS A 492 15.67 -12.40 -14.97
C CYS A 492 16.65 -11.43 -15.65
N LEU A 493 17.07 -11.77 -16.86
CA LEU A 493 18.01 -10.96 -17.63
C LEU A 493 17.27 -9.88 -18.44
N LYS A 494 17.96 -8.76 -18.71
CA LYS A 494 17.50 -7.78 -19.69
C LYS A 494 17.54 -8.40 -21.09
N GLY A 495 16.60 -7.99 -21.97
CA GLY A 495 16.56 -8.49 -23.36
C GLY A 495 17.82 -8.16 -24.14
N MET A 496 18.14 -8.94 -25.19
CA MET A 496 19.32 -8.74 -26.04
C MET A 496 19.39 -7.33 -26.69
N GLU A 497 18.24 -6.66 -26.85
CA GLU A 497 18.17 -5.28 -27.37
C GLU A 497 18.66 -4.23 -26.35
N GLU A 498 18.73 -4.59 -25.06
CA GLU A 498 19.08 -3.69 -23.95
C GLU A 498 20.54 -3.88 -23.48
N THR A 499 21.23 -4.90 -23.95
CA THR A 499 22.62 -5.19 -23.57
C THR A 499 23.49 -5.49 -24.79
N ASN A 500 24.66 -4.87 -24.87
CA ASN A 500 25.65 -5.16 -25.91
C ASN A 500 26.34 -6.54 -25.78
N ASP A 501 25.89 -7.37 -24.85
CA ASP A 501 26.49 -8.66 -24.53
C ASP A 501 25.52 -9.81 -24.86
N SER A 502 26.02 -10.84 -25.53
CA SER A 502 25.32 -12.10 -25.78
C SER A 502 25.21 -12.91 -24.46
N LEU A 503 24.31 -12.51 -23.57
CA LEU A 503 24.13 -13.07 -22.23
C LEU A 503 23.09 -14.20 -22.20
N SER A 504 23.04 -15.07 -23.21
CA SER A 504 22.16 -16.25 -23.19
C SER A 504 22.46 -17.20 -22.02
N ASP A 505 23.67 -17.18 -21.44
CA ASP A 505 24.13 -18.14 -20.44
C ASP A 505 24.80 -17.47 -19.23
N LEU A 506 24.00 -16.82 -18.36
CA LEU A 506 24.53 -16.38 -17.07
C LEU A 506 24.89 -17.60 -16.22
N SER A 507 26.20 -17.79 -15.93
CA SER A 507 26.65 -18.83 -15.01
C SER A 507 26.73 -18.34 -13.56
N ILE A 508 26.57 -19.27 -12.61
CA ILE A 508 26.71 -18.97 -11.18
C ILE A 508 28.11 -18.45 -10.86
N ASP A 509 29.14 -18.94 -11.54
CA ASP A 509 30.53 -18.46 -11.34
C ASP A 509 30.68 -17.02 -11.82
N ARG A 510 30.09 -16.66 -12.94
CA ARG A 510 30.08 -15.26 -13.42
C ARG A 510 29.35 -14.37 -12.44
N LEU A 511 28.13 -14.70 -12.02
CA LEU A 511 27.38 -13.93 -11.03
C LEU A 511 28.17 -13.71 -9.75
N ARG A 512 28.80 -14.77 -9.24
CA ARG A 512 29.62 -14.69 -8.01
C ARG A 512 30.88 -13.84 -8.20
N ASN A 513 31.51 -13.88 -9.36
CA ASN A 513 32.67 -13.04 -9.67
C ASN A 513 32.28 -11.56 -9.72
N ASP A 514 31.16 -11.22 -10.35
CA ASP A 514 30.67 -9.84 -10.46
C ASP A 514 30.25 -9.28 -9.08
N LEU A 515 29.84 -10.15 -8.16
CA LEU A 515 29.47 -9.78 -6.79
C LEU A 515 30.63 -9.76 -5.79
N ARG A 516 31.82 -10.28 -6.18
CA ARG A 516 32.95 -10.49 -5.24
C ARG A 516 33.43 -9.21 -4.54
N ALA A 517 33.36 -8.07 -5.20
CA ALA A 517 33.73 -6.77 -4.64
C ALA A 517 32.61 -6.12 -3.80
N ARG A 518 31.39 -6.70 -3.83
CA ARG A 518 30.17 -6.11 -3.27
C ARG A 518 29.61 -6.87 -2.08
N LEU A 519 29.81 -8.20 -2.05
CA LEU A 519 29.25 -9.07 -1.04
C LEU A 519 30.33 -9.90 -0.34
N ALA A 520 30.20 -10.04 0.97
CA ALA A 520 31.01 -10.98 1.74
C ALA A 520 30.75 -12.43 1.27
N GLY A 521 31.77 -13.30 1.39
CA GLY A 521 31.73 -14.67 0.87
C GLY A 521 30.53 -15.51 1.35
N TYR A 522 30.12 -15.34 2.61
CA TYR A 522 28.98 -16.06 3.19
C TYR A 522 27.62 -15.57 2.66
N LYS A 523 27.54 -14.39 2.07
CA LYS A 523 26.33 -13.82 1.42
C LYS A 523 26.20 -14.24 -0.05
N MET A 524 27.23 -14.82 -0.64
CA MET A 524 27.23 -15.17 -2.06
C MET A 524 26.22 -16.23 -2.39
N PRO A 525 25.39 -16.09 -3.44
CA PRO A 525 24.52 -17.14 -3.91
C PRO A 525 25.30 -18.41 -4.22
N THR A 526 24.77 -19.54 -3.77
CA THR A 526 25.29 -20.87 -4.05
C THR A 526 24.38 -21.68 -4.96
N LEU A 527 23.16 -21.17 -5.21
CA LEU A 527 22.24 -21.66 -6.19
C LEU A 527 21.82 -20.53 -7.11
N LEU A 528 21.76 -20.78 -8.42
CA LEU A 528 21.29 -19.84 -9.42
C LEU A 528 20.30 -20.51 -10.35
N ARG A 529 19.18 -19.83 -10.61
CA ARG A 529 18.28 -20.13 -11.73
C ARG A 529 18.06 -18.86 -12.55
N VAL A 530 18.22 -18.96 -13.85
CA VAL A 530 17.85 -17.90 -14.79
C VAL A 530 16.40 -18.14 -15.20
N ALA A 531 15.55 -17.14 -15.02
CA ALA A 531 14.14 -17.23 -15.39
C ALA A 531 13.84 -16.36 -16.60
N GLU A 532 12.95 -16.86 -17.47
CA GLU A 532 12.45 -16.12 -18.62
C GLU A 532 11.32 -15.17 -18.21
N GLY A 533 11.31 -13.98 -18.79
CA GLY A 533 10.26 -12.99 -18.56
C GLY A 533 10.34 -12.31 -17.18
N GLU A 534 9.19 -11.87 -16.68
CA GLU A 534 9.07 -11.18 -15.38
C GLU A 534 8.69 -12.18 -14.27
N LEU A 535 9.20 -11.95 -13.06
CA LEU A 535 8.78 -12.71 -11.88
C LEU A 535 7.31 -12.44 -11.55
N PRO A 536 6.50 -13.46 -11.25
CA PRO A 536 5.11 -13.29 -10.84
C PRO A 536 4.98 -12.40 -9.60
N LYS A 537 4.06 -11.43 -9.66
CA LYS A 537 3.83 -10.44 -8.60
C LYS A 537 2.37 -10.46 -8.15
N SER A 538 2.15 -10.13 -6.88
CA SER A 538 0.82 -9.89 -6.34
C SER A 538 0.18 -8.62 -6.94
N ALA A 539 -1.11 -8.40 -6.67
CA ALA A 539 -1.82 -7.17 -7.05
C ALA A 539 -1.16 -5.88 -6.51
N THR A 540 -0.37 -6.00 -5.43
CA THR A 540 0.41 -4.90 -4.85
C THR A 540 1.82 -4.78 -5.44
N GLY A 541 2.17 -5.55 -6.47
CA GLY A 541 3.46 -5.52 -7.14
C GLY A 541 4.60 -6.25 -6.38
N LYS A 542 4.30 -7.05 -5.35
CA LYS A 542 5.30 -7.79 -4.56
C LYS A 542 5.52 -9.19 -5.14
N VAL A 543 6.80 -9.59 -5.24
CA VAL A 543 7.20 -10.96 -5.56
C VAL A 543 6.84 -11.87 -4.39
N GLN A 544 6.12 -12.96 -4.65
CA GLN A 544 5.65 -13.90 -3.61
C GLN A 544 6.70 -14.98 -3.33
N LYS A 545 7.81 -14.62 -2.69
CA LYS A 545 8.96 -15.49 -2.44
C LYS A 545 8.61 -16.85 -1.83
N LYS A 546 7.65 -16.88 -0.89
CA LYS A 546 7.22 -18.09 -0.18
C LYS A 546 6.63 -19.14 -1.14
N THR A 547 5.93 -18.71 -2.17
CA THR A 547 5.35 -19.60 -3.20
C THR A 547 6.35 -19.87 -4.31
N LEU A 548 7.07 -18.84 -4.76
CA LEU A 548 7.98 -18.93 -5.89
C LEU A 548 9.29 -19.64 -5.55
N GLY A 549 9.78 -19.53 -4.31
CA GLY A 549 10.98 -20.26 -3.88
C GLY A 549 10.87 -21.77 -4.11
N PRO A 550 9.87 -22.45 -3.53
CA PRO A 550 9.62 -23.87 -3.81
C PRO A 550 9.33 -24.19 -5.28
N HIS A 551 8.69 -23.28 -6.03
CA HIS A 551 8.43 -23.45 -7.45
C HIS A 551 9.74 -23.50 -8.28
N PHE A 552 10.70 -22.62 -7.98
CA PHE A 552 11.94 -22.55 -8.74
C PHE A 552 13.00 -23.56 -8.30
N PHE A 553 13.04 -23.92 -7.02
CA PHE A 553 14.10 -24.78 -6.47
C PHE A 553 13.59 -26.15 -6.01
N GLY A 554 12.28 -26.36 -5.88
CA GLY A 554 11.69 -27.64 -5.45
C GLY A 554 12.16 -28.10 -4.09
N GLN A 555 11.86 -29.37 -3.74
CA GLN A 555 12.38 -30.01 -2.53
C GLN A 555 13.78 -30.60 -2.76
N ASP A 556 14.07 -31.04 -3.99
CA ASP A 556 15.38 -31.52 -4.41
C ASP A 556 15.90 -30.67 -5.58
N TYR A 557 16.47 -29.51 -5.26
CA TYR A 557 17.05 -28.61 -6.23
C TYR A 557 18.19 -29.24 -7.07
N LYS A 558 18.82 -30.31 -6.58
CA LYS A 558 19.93 -31.01 -7.27
C LYS A 558 19.44 -31.79 -8.49
N SER A 559 18.17 -32.17 -8.51
CA SER A 559 17.56 -32.89 -9.62
C SER A 559 17.03 -31.98 -10.73
N ILE A 560 17.00 -30.66 -10.51
CA ILE A 560 16.46 -29.68 -11.46
C ILE A 560 17.57 -29.20 -12.38
N ALA A 561 17.49 -29.53 -13.68
CA ALA A 561 18.53 -29.24 -14.67
C ALA A 561 18.86 -27.74 -14.83
N GLU A 562 17.86 -26.88 -14.65
CA GLU A 562 17.99 -25.43 -14.78
C GLU A 562 18.58 -24.76 -13.53
N VAL A 563 18.78 -25.51 -12.43
CA VAL A 563 19.40 -24.98 -11.21
C VAL A 563 20.90 -25.21 -11.27
N GLN A 564 21.65 -24.13 -11.31
CA GLN A 564 23.10 -24.16 -11.23
C GLN A 564 23.52 -24.18 -9.76
N VAL A 565 24.39 -25.12 -9.39
CA VAL A 565 24.91 -25.31 -8.03
C VAL A 565 26.39 -24.94 -8.01
N TRP A 566 26.75 -23.98 -7.15
CA TRP A 566 28.15 -23.67 -6.92
C TRP A 566 28.77 -24.66 -5.92
N SER A 567 29.96 -25.20 -6.26
CA SER A 567 30.76 -26.00 -5.36
C SER A 567 32.17 -25.41 -5.25
N SER A 568 32.73 -25.44 -4.05
CA SER A 568 34.14 -25.00 -3.80
C SER A 568 35.18 -25.96 -4.35
N GLU A 569 34.78 -27.18 -4.71
CA GLU A 569 35.69 -28.16 -5.31
C GLU A 569 35.94 -27.81 -6.79
N LYS A 570 37.17 -27.38 -7.10
CA LYS A 570 37.63 -27.34 -8.49
C LYS A 570 37.52 -28.77 -9.08
N PRO A 571 36.96 -28.95 -10.30
CA PRO A 571 36.99 -30.27 -10.92
C PRO A 571 38.43 -30.76 -10.97
N ARG A 572 38.71 -31.89 -10.30
CA ARG A 572 39.99 -32.56 -10.42
C ARG A 572 40.21 -32.81 -11.93
N ARG A 573 41.17 -32.12 -12.55
CA ARG A 573 41.64 -32.46 -13.89
C ARG A 573 41.96 -33.96 -13.86
N ARG A 574 41.16 -34.76 -14.54
CA ARG A 574 41.56 -36.15 -14.87
C ARG A 574 42.87 -36.05 -15.61
N SER A 575 43.97 -36.37 -14.91
CA SER A 575 45.25 -36.65 -15.56
C SER A 575 45.02 -37.81 -16.50
N LYS A 576 45.15 -37.55 -17.80
CA LYS A 576 45.32 -38.66 -18.75
C LYS A 576 46.64 -39.32 -18.40
N LEU A 577 46.59 -40.54 -17.86
CA LEU A 577 47.65 -41.54 -17.93
C LEU A 577 47.39 -42.34 -19.16
#